data_a701ea3d08c6d2f92b13a5a8bb30c774
#
_entry.id   a701ea3d08c6d2f92b13a5a8bb30c774
#
_cell.length_a   1.000
_cell.length_b   1.000
_cell.length_c   1.000
_cell.angle_alpha   90.00
_cell.angle_beta   90.00
_cell.angle_gamma   90.00
#
_symmetry.space_group_name_H-M   'P 1'
#
loop_
_entity.id
_entity.type
_entity.pdbx_description
1 polymer ?
#
loop_
_entity_poly.entity_id
_entity_poly.type
_entity_poly.pdbx_seq_one_letter_code
_entity_poly.pdbx_strand_id
1 'polypeptide(L)'
;MNSVVEISQRARSAEQKAQRRQGLLDAAETYFLEVGYEAFSMAQLAKRAGVVKGTLYLYFKTREELFLTLYEQSLIRWGEVFTGYLSGSMTSKVYAKTLYSTALADGSFLPLLIRLEHVIEHNVSIPRLIMSKRVFIDQVEAIAQPTSTSLKLSKVQAIEVVKLMGVLLIGATRTDQGPSLDNEE
;
A
#
# COMPACT_ATOMS: atom_id res chain seq x y z
N MET A 1 -37.41 -13.82 19.28
CA MET A 1 -36.85 -12.48 19.56
C MET A 1 -35.33 -12.49 19.83
N ASN A 2 -34.69 -13.61 20.19
CA ASN A 2 -33.23 -13.65 20.48
C ASN A 2 -32.29 -13.49 19.26
N SER A 3 -32.69 -13.92 18.06
CA SER A 3 -31.77 -13.92 16.87
C SER A 3 -31.42 -12.52 16.35
N VAL A 4 -32.33 -11.57 16.37
CA VAL A 4 -32.10 -10.21 15.87
C VAL A 4 -31.16 -9.40 16.79
N VAL A 5 -31.30 -9.60 18.12
CA VAL A 5 -30.44 -8.96 19.13
C VAL A 5 -29.02 -9.53 19.05
N GLU A 6 -28.86 -10.83 18.84
CA GLU A 6 -27.58 -11.52 18.72
C GLU A 6 -26.84 -11.13 17.44
N ILE A 7 -27.54 -10.98 16.32
CA ILE A 7 -27.00 -10.48 15.04
C ILE A 7 -26.53 -9.02 15.21
N SER A 8 -27.32 -8.17 15.89
CA SER A 8 -26.95 -6.77 16.15
C SER A 8 -25.71 -6.63 17.04
N GLN A 9 -25.57 -7.46 18.08
CA GLN A 9 -24.39 -7.46 18.96
C GLN A 9 -23.13 -7.96 18.23
N ARG A 10 -23.24 -9.01 17.42
CA ARG A 10 -22.13 -9.53 16.61
C ARG A 10 -21.67 -8.51 15.56
N ALA A 11 -22.60 -7.80 14.92
CA ALA A 11 -22.29 -6.75 13.94
C ALA A 11 -21.55 -5.59 14.61
N ARG A 12 -22.00 -5.08 15.76
CA ARG A 12 -21.31 -4.04 16.54
C ARG A 12 -19.90 -4.46 16.97
N SER A 13 -19.74 -5.71 17.41
CA SER A 13 -18.43 -6.25 17.78
C SER A 13 -17.46 -6.33 16.58
N ALA A 14 -17.96 -6.71 15.40
CA ALA A 14 -17.16 -6.76 14.17
C ALA A 14 -16.75 -5.36 13.71
N GLU A 15 -17.66 -4.39 13.76
CA GLU A 15 -17.39 -3.00 13.43
C GLU A 15 -16.37 -2.36 14.37
N GLN A 16 -16.53 -2.55 15.68
CA GLN A 16 -15.58 -2.09 16.68
C GLN A 16 -14.19 -2.71 16.47
N LYS A 17 -14.13 -4.00 16.11
CA LYS A 17 -12.86 -4.66 15.78
C LYS A 17 -12.22 -4.08 14.53
N ALA A 18 -13.00 -3.80 13.49
CA ALA A 18 -12.51 -3.17 12.25
C ALA A 18 -12.00 -1.74 12.52
N GLN A 19 -12.74 -0.93 13.26
CA GLN A 19 -12.34 0.43 13.65
C GLN A 19 -11.04 0.40 14.47
N ARG A 20 -10.92 -0.52 15.42
CA ARG A 20 -9.69 -0.66 16.21
C ARG A 20 -8.51 -1.11 15.36
N ARG A 21 -8.73 -2.04 14.42
CA ARG A 21 -7.71 -2.44 13.46
C ARG A 21 -7.24 -1.27 12.61
N GLN A 22 -8.17 -0.44 12.13
CA GLN A 22 -7.82 0.75 11.35
C GLN A 22 -7.03 1.75 12.18
N GLY A 23 -7.43 2.06 13.40
CA GLY A 23 -6.66 2.95 14.28
C GLY A 23 -5.24 2.47 14.57
N LEU A 24 -5.03 1.14 14.64
CA LEU A 24 -3.67 0.58 14.75
C LEU A 24 -2.87 0.76 13.45
N LEU A 25 -3.50 0.66 12.28
CA LEU A 25 -2.86 0.90 10.99
C LEU A 25 -2.48 2.38 10.82
N ASP A 26 -3.36 3.30 11.19
CA ASP A 26 -3.10 4.75 11.11
C ASP A 26 -1.91 5.14 12.00
N ALA A 27 -1.87 4.61 13.23
CA ALA A 27 -0.73 4.79 14.13
C ALA A 27 0.56 4.17 13.58
N ALA A 28 0.45 3.00 12.92
CA ALA A 28 1.59 2.34 12.31
C ALA A 28 2.12 3.10 11.10
N GLU A 29 1.27 3.62 10.23
CA GLU A 29 1.67 4.43 9.08
C GLU A 29 2.37 5.71 9.54
N THR A 30 1.78 6.44 10.50
CA THR A 30 2.40 7.64 11.08
C THR A 30 3.79 7.33 11.63
N TYR A 31 3.91 6.25 12.42
CA TYR A 31 5.19 5.86 12.99
C TYR A 31 6.20 5.40 11.93
N PHE A 32 5.75 4.68 10.90
CA PHE A 32 6.58 4.28 9.77
C PHE A 32 7.15 5.48 9.01
N LEU A 33 6.34 6.50 8.75
CA LEU A 33 6.78 7.73 8.08
C LEU A 33 7.82 8.51 8.88
N GLU A 34 7.79 8.42 10.22
CA GLU A 34 8.78 9.07 11.08
C GLU A 34 10.13 8.34 11.11
N VAL A 35 10.13 7.01 11.19
CA VAL A 35 11.35 6.25 11.52
C VAL A 35 11.82 5.33 10.38
N GLY A 36 11.01 5.11 9.37
CA GLY A 36 11.28 4.18 8.28
C GLY A 36 11.15 2.71 8.67
N TYR A 37 11.38 1.84 7.70
CA TYR A 37 11.20 0.39 7.87
C TYR A 37 12.18 -0.23 8.88
N GLU A 38 13.46 0.13 8.81
CA GLU A 38 14.52 -0.52 9.59
C GLU A 38 14.40 -0.23 11.10
N ALA A 39 14.08 1.01 11.46
CA ALA A 39 13.93 1.41 12.85
C ALA A 39 12.53 1.12 13.43
N PHE A 40 11.59 0.63 12.61
CA PHE A 40 10.23 0.35 13.07
C PHE A 40 10.18 -0.85 14.03
N SER A 41 9.54 -0.67 15.19
CA SER A 41 9.39 -1.69 16.22
C SER A 41 7.94 -1.88 16.63
N MET A 42 7.46 -3.13 16.64
CA MET A 42 6.12 -3.49 17.13
C MET A 42 5.92 -3.11 18.61
N ALA A 43 6.98 -3.10 19.42
CA ALA A 43 6.89 -2.68 20.83
C ALA A 43 6.66 -1.17 20.94
N GLN A 44 7.34 -0.36 20.15
CA GLN A 44 7.13 1.08 20.11
C GLN A 44 5.77 1.45 19.51
N LEU A 45 5.33 0.75 18.48
CA LEU A 45 3.97 0.92 17.95
C LEU A 45 2.93 0.66 19.04
N ALA A 46 3.04 -0.43 19.80
CA ALA A 46 2.11 -0.75 20.88
C ALA A 46 2.03 0.39 21.91
N LYS A 47 3.20 0.92 22.30
CA LYS A 47 3.30 2.07 23.23
C LYS A 47 2.61 3.32 22.66
N ARG A 48 2.87 3.64 21.38
CA ARG A 48 2.26 4.81 20.70
C ARG A 48 0.74 4.67 20.55
N ALA A 49 0.26 3.47 20.23
CA ALA A 49 -1.17 3.18 20.08
C ALA A 49 -1.90 2.99 21.43
N GLY A 50 -1.20 3.10 22.58
CA GLY A 50 -1.80 2.92 23.90
C GLY A 50 -2.32 1.49 24.16
N VAL A 51 -1.66 0.47 23.58
CA VAL A 51 -2.06 -0.94 23.73
C VAL A 51 -0.88 -1.79 24.21
N VAL A 52 -1.18 -2.96 24.77
CA VAL A 52 -0.14 -3.95 25.06
C VAL A 52 0.30 -4.66 23.77
N LYS A 53 1.57 -5.06 23.70
CA LYS A 53 2.15 -5.70 22.50
C LYS A 53 1.33 -6.91 22.02
N GLY A 54 0.77 -7.71 22.94
CA GLY A 54 -0.10 -8.85 22.60
C GLY A 54 -1.35 -8.45 21.82
N THR A 55 -1.89 -7.26 22.05
CA THR A 55 -3.05 -6.76 21.30
C THR A 55 -2.72 -6.57 19.82
N LEU A 56 -1.51 -6.09 19.46
CA LEU A 56 -1.11 -5.98 18.05
C LEU A 56 -1.10 -7.34 17.36
N TYR A 57 -0.59 -8.37 18.02
CA TYR A 57 -0.49 -9.72 17.47
C TYR A 57 -1.86 -10.43 17.33
N LEU A 58 -2.92 -9.92 17.95
CA LEU A 58 -4.29 -10.37 17.67
C LEU A 58 -4.79 -9.89 16.29
N TYR A 59 -4.24 -8.79 15.76
CA TYR A 59 -4.61 -8.19 14.48
C TYR A 59 -3.62 -8.50 13.36
N PHE A 60 -2.33 -8.56 13.68
CA PHE A 60 -1.24 -8.77 12.73
C PHE A 60 -0.27 -9.79 13.32
N LYS A 61 -0.22 -10.98 12.75
CA LYS A 61 0.58 -12.09 13.29
C LYS A 61 2.08 -11.82 13.25
N THR A 62 2.53 -11.04 12.28
CA THR A 62 3.92 -10.62 12.12
C THR A 62 4.00 -9.12 11.84
N ARG A 63 5.18 -8.55 11.96
CA ARG A 63 5.49 -7.18 11.54
C ARG A 63 5.25 -7.04 10.03
N GLU A 64 5.60 -8.05 9.27
CA GLU A 64 5.47 -8.08 7.82
C GLU A 64 4.01 -8.16 7.37
N GLU A 65 3.13 -8.85 8.11
CA GLU A 65 1.67 -8.79 7.87
C GLU A 65 1.09 -7.38 8.07
N LEU A 66 1.61 -6.64 9.05
CA LEU A 66 1.25 -5.24 9.24
C LEU A 66 1.70 -4.41 8.04
N PHE A 67 2.97 -4.52 7.63
CA PHE A 67 3.51 -3.77 6.49
C PHE A 67 2.85 -4.14 5.17
N LEU A 68 2.51 -5.41 4.96
CA LEU A 68 1.75 -5.85 3.79
C LEU A 68 0.37 -5.18 3.74
N THR A 69 -0.27 -5.01 4.90
CA THR A 69 -1.55 -4.31 4.99
C THR A 69 -1.40 -2.81 4.72
N LEU A 70 -0.35 -2.17 5.25
CA LEU A 70 -0.04 -0.77 4.95
C LEU A 70 0.24 -0.56 3.46
N TYR A 71 0.99 -1.46 2.84
CA TYR A 71 1.24 -1.43 1.40
C TYR A 71 -0.07 -1.52 0.59
N GLU A 72 -0.95 -2.46 0.93
CA GLU A 72 -2.24 -2.60 0.25
C GLU A 72 -3.08 -1.31 0.33
N GLN A 73 -3.13 -0.69 1.51
CA GLN A 73 -3.84 0.58 1.69
C GLN A 73 -3.20 1.72 0.89
N SER A 74 -1.87 1.82 0.90
CA SER A 74 -1.16 2.86 0.14
C SER A 74 -1.29 2.65 -1.37
N LEU A 75 -1.26 1.40 -1.85
CA LEU A 75 -1.49 1.06 -3.26
C LEU A 75 -2.89 1.47 -3.73
N ILE A 76 -3.92 1.16 -2.93
CA ILE A 76 -5.31 1.54 -3.25
C ILE A 76 -5.44 3.06 -3.27
N ARG A 77 -4.99 3.74 -2.24
CA ARG A 77 -5.05 5.20 -2.11
C ARG A 77 -4.29 5.89 -3.25
N TRP A 78 -3.07 5.44 -3.54
CA TRP A 78 -2.30 5.96 -4.67
C TRP A 78 -3.02 5.70 -6.01
N GLY A 79 -3.55 4.51 -6.21
CA GLY A 79 -4.29 4.15 -7.43
C GLY A 79 -5.50 5.04 -7.67
N GLU A 80 -6.26 5.36 -6.63
CA GLU A 80 -7.40 6.30 -6.68
C GLU A 80 -6.94 7.71 -7.05
N VAL A 81 -5.89 8.23 -6.40
CA VAL A 81 -5.33 9.54 -6.69
C VAL A 81 -4.79 9.59 -8.12
N PHE A 82 -4.00 8.61 -8.52
CA PHE A 82 -3.41 8.55 -9.86
C PHE A 82 -4.50 8.50 -10.94
N THR A 83 -5.47 7.61 -10.82
CA THR A 83 -6.57 7.47 -11.80
C THR A 83 -7.46 8.71 -11.85
N GLY A 84 -7.62 9.43 -10.74
CA GLY A 84 -8.33 10.71 -10.68
C GLY A 84 -7.69 11.81 -11.55
N TYR A 85 -6.39 11.72 -11.81
CA TYR A 85 -5.70 12.64 -12.74
C TYR A 85 -5.76 12.18 -14.21
N LEU A 86 -6.18 10.95 -14.48
CA LEU A 86 -6.28 10.44 -15.84
C LEU A 86 -7.58 10.93 -16.49
N SER A 87 -7.51 11.96 -17.30
CA SER A 87 -8.67 12.54 -18.00
C SER A 87 -8.43 12.63 -19.51
N GLY A 88 -9.39 12.14 -20.28
CA GLY A 88 -9.33 12.24 -21.74
C GLY A 88 -8.07 11.59 -22.34
N SER A 89 -7.64 12.08 -23.51
CA SER A 89 -6.41 11.61 -24.17
C SER A 89 -5.19 12.35 -23.63
N MET A 90 -4.18 11.60 -23.19
CA MET A 90 -2.93 12.14 -22.64
C MET A 90 -1.74 11.72 -23.51
N THR A 91 -0.68 12.53 -23.52
CA THR A 91 0.60 12.08 -24.07
C THR A 91 1.31 11.16 -23.07
N SER A 92 2.14 10.24 -23.55
CA SER A 92 2.95 9.35 -22.69
C SER A 92 3.84 10.13 -21.70
N LYS A 93 4.34 11.31 -22.10
CA LYS A 93 5.12 12.18 -21.23
C LYS A 93 4.31 12.73 -20.05
N VAL A 94 3.08 13.20 -20.30
CA VAL A 94 2.20 13.71 -19.24
C VAL A 94 1.78 12.56 -18.32
N TYR A 95 1.43 11.41 -18.89
CA TYR A 95 1.08 10.22 -18.14
C TYR A 95 2.22 9.76 -17.22
N ALA A 96 3.44 9.64 -17.72
CA ALA A 96 4.61 9.25 -16.93
C ALA A 96 4.93 10.27 -15.82
N LYS A 97 4.82 11.57 -16.10
CA LYS A 97 4.98 12.63 -15.09
C LYS A 97 3.92 12.50 -13.98
N THR A 98 2.67 12.32 -14.35
CA THR A 98 1.55 12.14 -13.40
C THR A 98 1.78 10.91 -12.52
N LEU A 99 2.15 9.77 -13.14
CA LEU A 99 2.50 8.55 -12.45
C LEU A 99 3.54 8.80 -11.34
N TYR A 100 4.68 9.37 -11.73
CA TYR A 100 5.81 9.56 -10.82
C TYR A 100 5.48 10.58 -9.72
N SER A 101 4.88 11.73 -10.09
CA SER A 101 4.54 12.77 -9.11
C SER A 101 3.51 12.31 -8.09
N THR A 102 2.50 11.53 -8.49
CA THR A 102 1.50 10.99 -7.56
C THR A 102 2.07 9.91 -6.66
N ALA A 103 2.96 9.06 -7.19
CA ALA A 103 3.64 8.04 -6.41
C ALA A 103 4.58 8.62 -5.34
N LEU A 104 5.29 9.71 -5.65
CA LEU A 104 6.13 10.45 -4.69
C LEU A 104 5.31 11.17 -3.62
N ALA A 105 4.11 11.64 -3.96
CA ALA A 105 3.26 12.37 -3.03
C ALA A 105 2.69 11.49 -1.91
N ASP A 106 2.56 10.18 -2.13
CA ASP A 106 2.22 9.22 -1.08
C ASP A 106 3.50 8.77 -0.37
N GLY A 107 3.76 9.32 0.81
CA GLY A 107 5.00 9.08 1.55
C GLY A 107 5.23 7.62 1.96
N SER A 108 4.18 6.77 2.01
CA SER A 108 4.28 5.36 2.40
C SER A 108 4.38 4.41 1.21
N PHE A 109 3.80 4.76 0.05
CA PHE A 109 3.67 3.85 -1.09
C PHE A 109 5.02 3.35 -1.63
N LEU A 110 5.89 4.25 -2.08
CA LEU A 110 7.17 3.85 -2.68
C LEU A 110 8.12 3.16 -1.68
N PRO A 111 8.30 3.64 -0.45
CA PRO A 111 9.11 2.94 0.54
C PRO A 111 8.63 1.51 0.85
N LEU A 112 7.32 1.27 0.84
CA LEU A 112 6.74 -0.07 1.04
C LEU A 112 6.86 -0.93 -0.22
N LEU A 113 6.61 -0.36 -1.40
CA LEU A 113 6.72 -1.06 -2.68
C LEU A 113 8.13 -1.65 -2.89
N ILE A 114 9.18 -0.87 -2.60
CA ILE A 114 10.58 -1.33 -2.75
C ILE A 114 10.90 -2.54 -1.87
N ARG A 115 10.28 -2.61 -0.68
CA ARG A 115 10.54 -3.68 0.29
C ARG A 115 9.60 -4.89 0.14
N LEU A 116 8.56 -4.77 -0.67
CA LEU A 116 7.50 -5.76 -0.78
C LEU A 116 8.07 -7.13 -1.12
N GLU A 117 8.77 -7.24 -2.24
CA GLU A 117 9.21 -8.52 -2.79
C GLU A 117 10.32 -9.17 -1.97
N HIS A 118 11.29 -8.39 -1.51
CA HIS A 118 12.48 -8.94 -0.86
C HIS A 118 12.34 -9.25 0.63
N VAL A 119 11.43 -8.57 1.33
CA VAL A 119 11.34 -8.69 2.79
C VAL A 119 9.93 -9.02 3.25
N ILE A 120 8.94 -8.28 2.79
CA ILE A 120 7.58 -8.36 3.33
C ILE A 120 6.93 -9.69 2.94
N GLU A 121 6.97 -10.06 1.67
CA GLU A 121 6.30 -11.26 1.17
C GLU A 121 6.91 -12.57 1.68
N HIS A 122 8.20 -12.60 1.96
CA HIS A 122 8.88 -13.80 2.47
C HIS A 122 8.54 -14.16 3.93
N ASN A 123 7.99 -13.20 4.69
CA ASN A 123 7.74 -13.37 6.12
C ASN A 123 6.25 -13.34 6.48
N VAL A 124 5.38 -13.60 5.52
CA VAL A 124 3.93 -13.70 5.72
C VAL A 124 3.42 -15.10 5.38
N SER A 125 2.27 -15.47 5.93
CA SER A 125 1.66 -16.77 5.63
C SER A 125 1.17 -16.83 4.17
N ILE A 126 1.22 -18.02 3.56
CA ILE A 126 0.75 -18.24 2.18
C ILE A 126 -0.71 -17.77 1.98
N PRO A 127 -1.67 -18.06 2.87
CA PRO A 127 -3.03 -17.56 2.71
C PRO A 127 -3.09 -16.02 2.70
N ARG A 128 -2.27 -15.35 3.54
CA ARG A 128 -2.21 -13.89 3.59
C ARG A 128 -1.60 -13.31 2.31
N LEU A 129 -0.56 -13.97 1.78
CA LEU A 129 0.07 -13.59 0.52
C LEU A 129 -0.91 -13.70 -0.66
N ILE A 130 -1.68 -14.80 -0.74
CA ILE A 130 -2.70 -14.98 -1.78
C ILE A 130 -3.74 -13.86 -1.74
N MET A 131 -4.19 -13.46 -0.54
CA MET A 131 -5.12 -12.34 -0.39
C MET A 131 -4.52 -11.02 -0.90
N SER A 132 -3.25 -10.76 -0.58
CA SER A 132 -2.54 -9.58 -1.05
C SER A 132 -2.38 -9.56 -2.58
N LYS A 133 -2.04 -10.70 -3.19
CA LYS A 133 -1.95 -10.82 -4.65
C LYS A 133 -3.29 -10.56 -5.35
N ARG A 134 -4.41 -10.91 -4.74
CA ARG A 134 -5.74 -10.54 -5.26
C ARG A 134 -5.95 -9.03 -5.23
N VAL A 135 -5.67 -8.37 -4.10
CA VAL A 135 -5.73 -6.90 -4.01
C VAL A 135 -4.88 -6.25 -5.10
N PHE A 136 -3.65 -6.76 -5.31
CA PHE A 136 -2.77 -6.26 -6.37
C PHE A 136 -3.40 -6.43 -7.77
N ILE A 137 -3.95 -7.60 -8.09
CA ILE A 137 -4.61 -7.87 -9.39
C ILE A 137 -5.79 -6.92 -9.58
N ASP A 138 -6.64 -6.77 -8.57
CA ASP A 138 -7.79 -5.87 -8.61
C ASP A 138 -7.36 -4.41 -8.86
N GLN A 139 -6.27 -3.96 -8.25
CA GLN A 139 -5.71 -2.62 -8.48
C GLN A 139 -5.11 -2.46 -9.89
N VAL A 140 -4.42 -3.48 -10.40
CA VAL A 140 -3.93 -3.46 -11.79
C VAL A 140 -5.09 -3.29 -12.77
N GLU A 141 -6.19 -4.01 -12.58
CA GLU A 141 -7.38 -3.89 -13.43
C GLU A 141 -8.07 -2.53 -13.29
N ALA A 142 -8.21 -2.03 -12.06
CA ALA A 142 -8.80 -0.72 -11.79
C ALA A 142 -8.02 0.43 -12.45
N ILE A 143 -6.69 0.38 -12.42
CA ILE A 143 -5.82 1.39 -13.06
C ILE A 143 -5.77 1.20 -14.58
N ALA A 144 -5.80 -0.04 -15.08
CA ALA A 144 -5.71 -0.32 -16.51
C ALA A 144 -6.89 0.26 -17.32
N GLN A 145 -8.09 0.31 -16.73
CA GLN A 145 -9.27 0.83 -17.45
C GLN A 145 -9.12 2.32 -17.81
N PRO A 146 -8.83 3.26 -16.89
CA PRO A 146 -8.59 4.66 -17.26
C PRO A 146 -7.30 4.85 -18.06
N THR A 147 -6.27 4.01 -17.85
CA THR A 147 -5.04 4.01 -18.67
C THR A 147 -5.32 3.70 -20.13
N SER A 148 -6.15 2.68 -20.40
CA SER A 148 -6.59 2.33 -21.76
C SER A 148 -7.23 3.52 -22.47
N THR A 149 -8.12 4.24 -21.79
CA THR A 149 -8.79 5.43 -22.33
C THR A 149 -7.79 6.58 -22.58
N SER A 150 -6.96 6.87 -21.60
CA SER A 150 -6.05 8.03 -21.63
C SER A 150 -4.93 7.90 -22.65
N LEU A 151 -4.41 6.69 -22.85
CA LEU A 151 -3.32 6.41 -23.80
C LEU A 151 -3.81 5.80 -25.12
N LYS A 152 -5.12 5.60 -25.31
CA LYS A 152 -5.73 4.95 -26.49
C LYS A 152 -5.16 3.55 -26.75
N LEU A 153 -5.01 2.76 -25.70
CA LEU A 153 -4.49 1.40 -25.73
C LEU A 153 -5.62 0.38 -25.66
N SER A 154 -5.40 -0.83 -26.17
CA SER A 154 -6.26 -1.97 -25.85
C SER A 154 -6.18 -2.33 -24.36
N LYS A 155 -7.19 -3.04 -23.83
CA LYS A 155 -7.19 -3.51 -22.43
C LYS A 155 -5.92 -4.30 -22.09
N VAL A 156 -5.48 -5.18 -22.97
CA VAL A 156 -4.28 -6.01 -22.79
C VAL A 156 -3.03 -5.14 -22.67
N GLN A 157 -2.85 -4.19 -23.60
CA GLN A 157 -1.71 -3.26 -23.56
C GLN A 157 -1.73 -2.37 -22.31
N ALA A 158 -2.90 -1.91 -21.87
CA ALA A 158 -3.02 -1.10 -20.66
C ALA A 158 -2.61 -1.90 -19.41
N ILE A 159 -3.01 -3.17 -19.30
CA ILE A 159 -2.59 -4.06 -18.21
C ILE A 159 -1.06 -4.23 -18.20
N GLU A 160 -0.44 -4.44 -19.38
CA GLU A 160 1.01 -4.55 -19.50
C GLU A 160 1.71 -3.26 -19.07
N VAL A 161 1.21 -2.10 -19.53
CA VAL A 161 1.75 -0.79 -19.10
C VAL A 161 1.67 -0.64 -17.59
N VAL A 162 0.53 -0.95 -16.96
CA VAL A 162 0.37 -0.83 -15.50
C VAL A 162 1.33 -1.76 -14.75
N LYS A 163 1.56 -2.99 -15.23
CA LYS A 163 2.56 -3.89 -14.62
C LYS A 163 3.97 -3.34 -14.75
N LEU A 164 4.34 -2.81 -15.91
CA LEU A 164 5.65 -2.20 -16.14
C LEU A 164 5.86 -0.94 -15.29
N MET A 165 4.80 -0.18 -15.00
CA MET A 165 4.88 0.99 -14.10
C MET A 165 5.44 0.63 -12.73
N GLY A 166 5.00 -0.49 -12.14
CA GLY A 166 5.53 -0.98 -10.86
C GLY A 166 7.05 -1.20 -10.90
N VAL A 167 7.53 -1.85 -11.97
CA VAL A 167 8.97 -2.09 -12.18
C VAL A 167 9.74 -0.78 -12.35
N LEU A 168 9.19 0.17 -13.12
CA LEU A 168 9.80 1.48 -13.34
C LEU A 168 9.87 2.31 -12.07
N LEU A 169 8.81 2.30 -11.25
CA LEU A 169 8.80 3.00 -9.96
C LEU A 169 9.86 2.45 -9.00
N ILE A 170 10.01 1.13 -8.91
CA ILE A 170 11.06 0.49 -8.10
C ILE A 170 12.45 0.90 -8.60
N GLY A 171 12.68 0.87 -9.92
CA GLY A 171 13.95 1.25 -10.52
C GLY A 171 14.29 2.72 -10.29
N ALA A 172 13.36 3.65 -10.55
CA ALA A 172 13.55 5.08 -10.36
C ALA A 172 13.88 5.43 -8.90
N THR A 173 13.16 4.86 -7.94
CA THR A 173 13.39 5.15 -6.53
C THR A 173 14.75 4.67 -6.02
N ARG A 174 15.25 3.55 -6.54
CA ARG A 174 16.59 3.05 -6.20
C ARG A 174 17.70 3.95 -6.74
N THR A 175 17.48 4.57 -7.88
CA THR A 175 18.45 5.48 -8.51
C THR A 175 18.54 6.81 -7.73
N ASP A 176 17.40 7.33 -7.27
CA ASP A 176 17.33 8.57 -6.48
C ASP A 176 17.90 8.43 -5.05
N GLN A 177 18.05 7.20 -4.53
CA GLN A 177 18.62 6.91 -3.21
C GLN A 177 20.13 6.57 -3.30
N GLY A 178 20.74 6.66 -4.45
CA GLY A 178 22.19 6.52 -4.63
C GLY A 178 22.97 7.61 -3.86
N PRO A 179 24.23 7.36 -3.49
CA PRO A 179 25.05 8.40 -2.87
C PRO A 179 25.13 9.62 -3.80
N SER A 180 24.83 10.79 -3.24
CA SER A 180 24.98 12.06 -3.95
C SER A 180 26.46 12.24 -4.25
N LEU A 181 26.80 12.42 -5.52
CA LEU A 181 28.18 12.72 -5.97
C LEU A 181 28.64 14.12 -5.56
N ASP A 182 27.75 14.91 -4.94
CA ASP A 182 28.02 16.30 -4.54
C ASP A 182 28.78 16.43 -3.20
N ASN A 183 29.18 15.33 -2.56
CA ASN A 183 29.89 15.32 -1.28
C ASN A 183 31.40 14.99 -1.37
N GLU A 184 32.01 15.10 -2.53
CA GLU A 184 33.49 15.05 -2.71
C GLU A 184 34.02 16.41 -3.16
N GLU A 185 34.09 17.36 -2.22
CA GLU A 185 35.04 18.50 -2.26
C GLU A 185 35.70 18.67 -0.88
#